data_4cf0d9aca4145c006d306a5eaf2061ee
#
_entry.id   4cf0d9aca4145c006d306a5eaf2061ee
#
_cell.length_a   1.000
_cell.length_b   1.000
_cell.length_c   1.000
_cell.angle_alpha   90.00
_cell.angle_beta   90.00
_cell.angle_gamma   90.00
#
_symmetry.space_group_name_H-M   'P 1'
#
loop_
_entity.id
_entity.type
_entity.pdbx_description
1 polymer ?
#
loop_
_entity_poly.entity_id
_entity_poly.type
_entity_poly.pdbx_seq_one_letter_code
_entity_poly.pdbx_strand_id
1 'polypeptide(L)' 'MFTQEQRLRAVPGLLQMMDDSTLDPATRSWVFQALQDITGAGLGPIPAAWRDWWSHHSRR' A
#
# COMPACT_ATOMS: atom_id res chain seq x y z
N MET A 1 -2.63 17.59 -9.99
CA MET A 1 -3.17 16.21 -10.02
C MET A 1 -2.04 15.25 -10.34
N PHE A 2 -1.92 14.18 -9.57
CA PHE A 2 -0.86 13.21 -9.79
C PHE A 2 -1.28 12.17 -10.82
N THR A 3 -0.34 11.72 -11.64
CA THR A 3 -0.59 10.62 -12.57
C THR A 3 -0.67 9.31 -11.80
N GLN A 4 -1.23 8.28 -12.44
CA GLN A 4 -1.30 6.95 -11.85
C GLN A 4 0.09 6.43 -11.51
N GLU A 5 1.05 6.70 -12.38
CA GLU A 5 2.44 6.31 -12.17
C GLU A 5 3.03 6.95 -10.91
N GLN A 6 2.76 8.23 -10.70
CA GLN A 6 3.22 8.92 -9.51
C GLN A 6 2.59 8.38 -8.25
N ARG A 7 1.30 8.02 -8.32
CA ARG A 7 0.61 7.39 -7.18
C ARG A 7 1.23 6.03 -6.85
N LEU A 8 1.54 5.25 -7.87
CA LEU A 8 2.15 3.93 -7.66
C LEU A 8 3.52 4.02 -7.03
N ARG A 9 4.24 5.10 -7.26
CA ARG A 9 5.55 5.30 -6.64
C ARG A 9 5.47 5.47 -5.14
N ALA A 10 4.31 5.83 -4.61
CA ALA A 10 4.11 5.94 -3.17
C ALA A 10 3.88 4.58 -2.51
N VAL A 11 3.55 3.56 -3.27
CA VAL A 11 3.23 2.24 -2.72
C VAL A 11 4.37 1.63 -1.91
N PRO A 12 5.64 1.64 -2.39
CA PRO A 12 6.72 1.07 -1.57
C PRO A 12 6.86 1.73 -0.20
N GLY A 13 6.70 3.06 -0.14
CA GLY A 13 6.75 3.78 1.13
C GLY A 13 5.62 3.37 2.06
N LEU A 14 4.42 3.23 1.51
CA LEU A 14 3.26 2.79 2.29
C LEU A 14 3.42 1.36 2.79
N LEU A 15 4.02 0.49 1.98
CA LEU A 15 4.29 -0.88 2.39
C LEU A 15 5.28 -0.93 3.55
N GLN A 16 6.30 -0.08 3.53
CA GLN A 16 7.23 0.03 4.65
C GLN A 16 6.54 0.50 5.91
N MET A 17 5.60 1.43 5.78
CA MET A 17 4.82 1.89 6.93
C MET A 17 3.96 0.78 7.53
N MET A 18 3.44 -0.11 6.70
CA MET A 18 2.67 -1.25 7.21
C MET A 18 3.50 -2.15 8.11
N ASP A 19 4.80 -2.25 7.84
CA ASP A 19 5.70 -3.11 8.60
C ASP A 19 6.14 -2.49 9.91
N ASP A 20 5.92 -1.19 10.08
CA ASP A 20 6.36 -0.50 11.29
C ASP A 20 5.43 -0.84 12.45
N SER A 21 5.93 -1.64 13.38
CA SER A 21 5.15 -2.07 14.55
C SER A 21 4.89 -0.92 15.53
N THR A 22 5.55 0.22 15.35
CA THR A 22 5.32 1.37 16.21
C THR A 22 4.13 2.21 15.80
N LEU A 23 3.56 1.96 14.61
CA LEU A 23 2.39 2.68 14.14
C LEU A 23 1.15 2.27 14.96
N ASP A 24 0.32 3.27 15.29
CA ASP A 24 -0.93 2.99 15.96
C ASP A 24 -1.96 2.39 14.97
N PRO A 25 -3.01 1.75 15.48
CA PRO A 25 -4.01 1.12 14.61
C PRO A 25 -4.69 2.10 13.65
N ALA A 26 -4.93 3.33 14.09
CA ALA A 26 -5.59 4.33 13.26
C ALA A 26 -4.73 4.69 12.05
N THR A 27 -3.44 4.91 12.27
CA THR A 27 -2.51 5.22 11.18
C THR A 27 -2.37 4.03 10.23
N ARG A 28 -2.32 2.83 10.78
CA ARG A 28 -2.24 1.63 9.97
C ARG A 28 -3.46 1.47 9.07
N SER A 29 -4.64 1.72 9.60
CA SER A 29 -5.88 1.70 8.82
C SER A 29 -5.83 2.70 7.68
N TRP A 30 -5.31 3.88 7.96
CA TRP A 30 -5.17 4.92 6.94
C TRP A 30 -4.24 4.47 5.81
N VAL A 31 -3.15 3.80 6.15
CA VAL A 31 -2.21 3.29 5.14
C VAL A 31 -2.91 2.29 4.22
N PHE A 32 -3.68 1.36 4.78
CA PHE A 32 -4.43 0.40 3.97
C PHE A 32 -5.44 1.08 3.07
N GLN A 33 -6.12 2.10 3.59
CA GLN A 33 -7.09 2.84 2.80
C GLN A 33 -6.41 3.56 1.64
N ALA A 34 -5.25 4.15 1.89
CA ALA A 34 -4.48 4.84 0.86
C ALA A 34 -4.03 3.86 -0.23
N LEU A 35 -3.56 2.67 0.17
CA LEU A 35 -3.17 1.64 -0.79
C LEU A 35 -4.34 1.23 -1.67
N GLN A 36 -5.51 1.04 -1.08
CA GLN A 36 -6.69 0.66 -1.84
C GLN A 36 -7.10 1.76 -2.82
N ASP A 37 -7.05 3.02 -2.39
CA ASP A 37 -7.39 4.15 -3.24
C ASP A 37 -6.44 4.26 -4.43
N ILE A 38 -5.16 4.01 -4.22
CA ILE A 38 -4.15 4.10 -5.27
C ILE A 38 -4.26 2.94 -6.25
N THR A 39 -4.42 1.72 -5.72
CA THR A 39 -4.34 0.50 -6.53
C THR A 39 -5.68 -0.03 -6.97
N GLY A 40 -6.74 0.20 -6.19
CA GLY A 40 -8.05 -0.38 -6.45
C GLY A 40 -8.10 -1.89 -6.31
N ALA A 41 -7.08 -2.49 -5.67
CA ALA A 41 -6.97 -3.94 -5.62
C ALA A 41 -7.90 -4.60 -4.62
N GLY A 42 -8.37 -3.87 -3.60
CA GLY A 42 -9.34 -4.40 -2.65
C GLY A 42 -8.84 -5.55 -1.80
N LEU A 43 -7.55 -5.55 -1.47
CA LEU A 43 -6.95 -6.64 -0.70
C LEU A 43 -7.23 -6.57 0.81
N GLY A 44 -7.80 -5.47 1.27
CA GLY A 44 -8.11 -5.32 2.69
C GLY A 44 -6.88 -5.08 3.56
N PRO A 45 -7.04 -5.16 4.88
CA PRO A 45 -5.94 -4.87 5.81
C PRO A 45 -5.03 -6.08 6.05
N ILE A 46 -4.50 -6.66 4.99
CA ILE A 46 -3.62 -7.82 5.05
C ILE A 46 -2.26 -7.47 4.45
N PRO A 47 -1.24 -7.19 5.28
CA PRO A 47 0.07 -6.75 4.76
C PRO A 47 0.69 -7.73 3.78
N ALA A 48 0.59 -9.03 4.04
CA ALA A 48 1.17 -10.04 3.16
C ALA A 48 0.55 -10.00 1.77
N ALA A 49 -0.76 -9.76 1.69
CA ALA A 49 -1.45 -9.68 0.40
C ALA A 49 -0.97 -8.48 -0.41
N TRP A 50 -0.74 -7.34 0.25
CA TRP A 50 -0.26 -6.15 -0.41
C TRP A 50 1.16 -6.30 -0.93
N ARG A 51 2.02 -6.96 -0.14
CA ARG A 51 3.40 -7.22 -0.56
C ARG A 51 3.44 -8.15 -1.76
N ASP A 52 2.64 -9.19 -1.72
CA ASP A 52 2.56 -10.14 -2.81
C ASP A 52 2.05 -9.46 -4.08
N TRP A 53 1.01 -8.66 -3.94
CA TRP A 53 0.47 -7.90 -5.06
C TRP A 53 1.53 -6.99 -5.68
N TRP A 54 2.25 -6.25 -4.85
CA TRP A 54 3.27 -5.32 -5.33
C TRP A 54 4.42 -6.05 -6.00
N SER A 55 4.83 -7.18 -5.44
CA SER A 55 5.90 -7.99 -6.01
C SER A 55 5.56 -8.44 -7.43
N HIS A 56 4.34 -8.88 -7.66
CA HIS A 56 3.90 -9.28 -8.99
C HIS A 56 3.75 -8.07 -9.92
N HIS A 57 3.23 -6.98 -9.41
CA HIS A 57 3.01 -5.79 -10.21
C HIS A 57 4.33 -5.15 -10.65
N SER A 58 5.30 -5.09 -9.76
CA SER A 58 6.56 -4.39 -10.03
C SER A 58 7.51 -5.17 -10.94
N ARG A 59 7.23 -6.41 -11.22
CA ARG A 59 8.07 -7.23 -12.11
C ARG A 59 7.81 -7.00 -13.58
N ARG A 60 6.90 -6.15 -13.92
CA ARG A 60 6.53 -5.90 -15.32
C ARG A 60 7.50 -4.98 -16.04
#